data_5af6443a1f2e5f4625b46d95c669604d
#
_entry.id   5af6443a1f2e5f4625b46d95c669604d
#
_cell.length_a   1.000
_cell.length_b   1.000
_cell.length_c   1.000
_cell.angle_alpha   90.00
_cell.angle_beta   90.00
_cell.angle_gamma   90.00
#
_symmetry.space_group_name_H-M   'P 1'
#
loop_
_entity.id
_entity.type
_entity.pdbx_description
1 polymer ?
#
loop_
_entity_poly.entity_id
_entity_poly.type
_entity_poly.pdbx_seq_one_letter_code
_entity_poly.pdbx_strand_id
1 'polypeptide(L)'
;MIRTDQPTCFPSDLLVAVSSKDDGTMLNRIRDRHVAEIVNNRRRFCDQIGITYDEVVYHVISYDQAQTFDNIAEVTEADTIKHNNEGIFADALYTETVGVGLFLPVADCIATVIYDSKRRALMLAHLGRHSTVAQLMSQAIQHFVERGSQAKDLQIWMSPSITQKNYRMDYFDHTNDTNWQNFCRQTADGIYLDMQGFNRSLAVQAGVPADNIVISPIDTADDPNYFSHSSGDTGGRVAVVAEIVYAN
;
A
#
# COMPACT_ATOMS: atom_id res chain seq x y z
N MET A 1 15.07 -7.13 5.13
CA MET A 1 14.69 -6.37 3.91
C MET A 1 15.56 -6.82 2.73
N ILE A 2 14.97 -7.08 1.58
CA ILE A 2 15.65 -7.51 0.35
C ILE A 2 15.96 -6.27 -0.49
N ARG A 3 17.25 -6.01 -0.78
CA ARG A 3 17.68 -4.77 -1.46
C ARG A 3 17.16 -4.65 -2.89
N THR A 4 17.08 -5.75 -3.62
CA THR A 4 16.66 -5.79 -5.03
C THR A 4 15.17 -5.49 -5.21
N ASP A 5 14.40 -5.62 -4.14
CA ASP A 5 12.94 -5.50 -4.17
C ASP A 5 12.47 -4.08 -3.82
N GLN A 6 13.42 -3.22 -3.41
CA GLN A 6 13.11 -1.83 -3.06
C GLN A 6 12.82 -0.99 -4.31
N PRO A 7 11.86 -0.03 -4.23
CA PRO A 7 11.59 0.86 -5.35
C PRO A 7 12.78 1.79 -5.64
N THR A 8 13.04 2.01 -6.92
CA THR A 8 14.10 2.92 -7.41
C THR A 8 13.54 4.06 -8.27
N CYS A 9 12.22 4.18 -8.32
CA CYS A 9 11.55 5.13 -9.21
C CYS A 9 11.32 6.52 -8.59
N PHE A 10 11.60 6.68 -7.30
CA PHE A 10 11.38 7.95 -6.62
C PHE A 10 12.66 8.80 -6.53
N PRO A 11 12.53 10.14 -6.45
CA PRO A 11 13.66 11.02 -6.20
C PRO A 11 14.19 10.85 -4.75
N SER A 12 15.37 11.42 -4.48
CA SER A 12 16.08 11.24 -3.21
C SER A 12 15.44 11.93 -2.00
N ASP A 13 14.44 12.76 -2.21
CA ASP A 13 13.66 13.40 -1.16
C ASP A 13 12.45 12.57 -0.68
N LEU A 14 12.25 11.36 -1.26
CA LEU A 14 11.31 10.37 -0.76
C LEU A 14 12.02 9.06 -0.45
N LEU A 15 11.93 8.62 0.79
CA LEU A 15 12.35 7.30 1.22
C LEU A 15 11.15 6.35 1.13
N VAL A 16 11.32 5.21 0.46
CA VAL A 16 10.31 4.14 0.42
C VAL A 16 11.01 2.80 0.64
N ALA A 17 10.44 1.97 1.50
CA ALA A 17 10.97 0.63 1.74
C ALA A 17 9.86 -0.40 1.95
N VAL A 18 10.11 -1.64 1.53
CA VAL A 18 9.29 -2.81 1.82
C VAL A 18 10.07 -3.82 2.65
N SER A 19 9.47 -4.32 3.73
CA SER A 19 10.04 -5.39 4.55
C SER A 19 9.85 -6.76 3.92
N SER A 20 10.55 -7.77 4.43
CA SER A 20 10.44 -9.17 4.06
C SER A 20 10.12 -10.04 5.29
N LYS A 21 9.92 -11.34 5.12
CA LYS A 21 9.77 -12.30 6.24
C LYS A 21 10.96 -12.29 7.20
N ASP A 22 12.17 -12.03 6.71
CA ASP A 22 13.39 -11.98 7.53
C ASP A 22 13.38 -10.83 8.55
N ASP A 23 12.62 -9.77 8.27
CA ASP A 23 12.44 -8.64 9.20
C ASP A 23 11.45 -8.98 10.34
N GLY A 24 10.78 -10.14 10.25
CA GLY A 24 9.70 -10.57 11.11
C GLY A 24 8.35 -10.02 10.67
N THR A 25 7.28 -10.49 11.34
CA THR A 25 5.95 -9.96 11.03
C THR A 25 5.75 -8.55 11.56
N MET A 26 5.16 -7.68 10.73
CA MET A 26 4.86 -6.29 11.08
C MET A 26 3.44 -6.12 11.63
N LEU A 27 2.59 -7.11 11.45
CA LEU A 27 1.26 -7.25 12.04
C LEU A 27 0.89 -8.71 12.09
N ASN A 28 0.26 -9.14 13.18
CA ASN A 28 -0.39 -10.45 13.24
C ASN A 28 -1.90 -10.22 13.46
N ARG A 29 -2.74 -10.70 12.54
CA ARG A 29 -4.20 -10.49 12.61
C ARG A 29 -4.89 -11.25 13.74
N ILE A 30 -4.22 -12.25 14.31
CA ILE A 30 -4.77 -13.12 15.37
C ILE A 30 -4.31 -12.64 16.76
N ARG A 31 -3.22 -11.89 16.83
CA ARG A 31 -2.61 -11.37 18.07
C ARG A 31 -2.77 -9.86 18.15
N ASP A 32 -2.71 -9.33 19.36
CA ASP A 32 -2.66 -7.90 19.58
C ASP A 32 -1.50 -7.27 18.78
N ARG A 33 -1.80 -6.18 18.08
CA ARG A 33 -0.84 -5.40 17.28
C ARG A 33 0.26 -4.74 18.13
N HIS A 34 0.06 -4.62 19.44
CA HIS A 34 1.00 -4.04 20.39
C HIS A 34 1.88 -5.07 21.11
N VAL A 35 1.80 -6.36 20.72
CA VAL A 35 2.72 -7.38 21.26
C VAL A 35 4.17 -6.95 21.03
N ALA A 36 4.98 -7.01 22.11
CA ALA A 36 6.34 -6.50 22.11
C ALA A 36 7.22 -7.02 20.96
N GLU A 37 7.08 -8.30 20.58
CA GLU A 37 7.78 -8.91 19.44
C GLU A 37 7.49 -8.15 18.14
N ILE A 38 6.22 -7.85 17.86
CA ILE A 38 5.78 -7.18 16.64
C ILE A 38 6.25 -5.71 16.63
N VAL A 39 6.12 -5.02 17.76
CA VAL A 39 6.62 -3.64 17.91
C VAL A 39 8.13 -3.59 17.71
N ASN A 40 8.88 -4.55 18.25
CA ASN A 40 10.33 -4.63 18.08
C ASN A 40 10.73 -4.90 16.61
N ASN A 41 9.95 -5.73 15.87
CA ASN A 41 10.19 -5.93 14.44
C ASN A 41 10.02 -4.62 13.67
N ARG A 42 8.96 -3.87 13.93
CA ARG A 42 8.70 -2.55 13.31
C ARG A 42 9.82 -1.56 13.60
N ARG A 43 10.26 -1.45 14.88
CA ARG A 43 11.37 -0.58 15.27
C ARG A 43 12.65 -0.95 14.53
N ARG A 44 13.05 -2.23 14.54
CA ARG A 44 14.25 -2.68 13.83
C ARG A 44 14.19 -2.39 12.34
N PHE A 45 13.02 -2.61 11.70
CA PHE A 45 12.86 -2.32 10.29
C PHE A 45 12.98 -0.81 10.01
N CYS A 46 12.33 0.04 10.79
CA CYS A 46 12.46 1.49 10.66
C CYS A 46 13.89 1.96 10.88
N ASP A 47 14.58 1.44 11.92
CA ASP A 47 15.99 1.77 12.19
C ASP A 47 16.91 1.38 11.01
N GLN A 48 16.68 0.22 10.36
CA GLN A 48 17.45 -0.22 9.19
C GLN A 48 17.36 0.72 7.99
N ILE A 49 16.24 1.42 7.86
CA ILE A 49 15.99 2.36 6.76
C ILE A 49 16.18 3.82 7.15
N GLY A 50 16.60 4.07 8.39
CA GLY A 50 16.90 5.41 8.88
C GLY A 50 15.68 6.24 9.28
N ILE A 51 14.52 5.60 9.55
CA ILE A 51 13.30 6.23 10.04
C ILE A 51 13.13 5.95 11.53
N THR A 52 12.69 6.93 12.29
CA THR A 52 12.31 6.75 13.70
C THR A 52 10.90 6.18 13.80
N TYR A 53 10.74 4.96 14.35
CA TYR A 53 9.42 4.32 14.44
C TYR A 53 8.37 5.16 15.18
N ASP A 54 8.77 5.95 16.17
CA ASP A 54 7.84 6.80 16.91
C ASP A 54 7.32 8.00 16.08
N GLU A 55 7.98 8.32 14.95
CA GLU A 55 7.61 9.38 14.00
C GLU A 55 6.81 8.85 12.79
N VAL A 56 6.44 7.56 12.77
CA VAL A 56 5.54 7.05 11.74
C VAL A 56 4.08 7.12 12.18
N VAL A 57 3.18 7.29 11.21
CA VAL A 57 1.74 7.08 11.37
C VAL A 57 1.42 5.65 10.99
N TYR A 58 0.88 4.89 11.94
CA TYR A 58 0.49 3.50 11.71
C TYR A 58 -0.87 3.44 11.02
N HIS A 59 -0.90 2.87 9.84
CA HIS A 59 -2.10 2.70 9.03
C HIS A 59 -2.88 1.45 9.45
N VAL A 60 -4.14 1.61 9.83
CA VAL A 60 -5.03 0.54 10.27
C VAL A 60 -6.14 0.34 9.25
N ILE A 61 -6.21 -0.86 8.68
CA ILE A 61 -7.29 -1.23 7.76
C ILE A 61 -8.41 -1.90 8.57
N SER A 62 -9.63 -1.37 8.44
CA SER A 62 -10.84 -1.97 9.00
C SER A 62 -11.64 -2.69 7.92
N TYR A 63 -12.29 -3.79 8.30
CA TYR A 63 -13.19 -4.58 7.46
C TYR A 63 -14.61 -4.65 8.05
N ASP A 64 -14.97 -3.65 8.87
CA ASP A 64 -16.31 -3.56 9.45
C ASP A 64 -17.37 -3.34 8.36
N GLN A 65 -18.60 -3.80 8.61
CA GLN A 65 -19.70 -3.78 7.61
C GLN A 65 -20.08 -2.38 7.12
N ALA A 66 -19.72 -1.33 7.87
CA ALA A 66 -20.03 0.06 7.52
C ALA A 66 -18.94 0.73 6.65
N GLN A 67 -17.88 0.01 6.27
CA GLN A 67 -16.76 0.60 5.51
C GLN A 67 -17.10 0.75 4.04
N THR A 68 -16.75 1.91 3.48
CA THR A 68 -16.85 2.22 2.04
C THR A 68 -15.57 1.85 1.28
N PHE A 69 -14.47 1.60 1.99
CA PHE A 69 -13.14 1.23 1.47
C PHE A 69 -12.50 2.30 0.55
N ASP A 70 -12.84 3.55 0.77
CA ASP A 70 -12.36 4.72 0.02
C ASP A 70 -12.00 5.92 0.92
N ASN A 71 -11.88 5.68 2.22
CA ASN A 71 -11.55 6.72 3.18
C ASN A 71 -10.08 7.14 3.08
N ILE A 72 -9.84 8.43 2.80
CA ILE A 72 -8.50 9.05 2.77
C ILE A 72 -8.37 9.96 3.99
N ALA A 73 -7.41 9.69 4.86
CA ALA A 73 -7.10 10.53 6.01
C ALA A 73 -5.84 11.37 5.75
N GLU A 74 -5.92 12.68 6.03
CA GLU A 74 -4.77 13.56 6.08
C GLU A 74 -4.12 13.47 7.44
N VAL A 75 -2.80 13.29 7.47
CA VAL A 75 -2.06 13.06 8.70
C VAL A 75 -0.84 13.99 8.81
N THR A 76 -0.49 14.26 10.05
CA THR A 76 0.59 15.17 10.45
C THR A 76 1.43 14.55 11.57
N GLU A 77 2.37 15.27 12.12
CA GLU A 77 3.15 14.87 13.29
C GLU A 77 2.26 14.48 14.50
N ALA A 78 1.09 15.11 14.66
CA ALA A 78 0.16 14.83 15.75
C ALA A 78 -0.45 13.40 15.71
N ASP A 79 -0.38 12.74 14.54
CA ASP A 79 -0.97 11.41 14.30
C ASP A 79 0.06 10.29 14.41
N THR A 80 1.33 10.61 14.63
CA THR A 80 2.42 9.63 14.74
C THR A 80 2.28 8.75 16.00
N ILE A 81 2.92 7.59 15.98
CA ILE A 81 2.90 6.63 17.10
C ILE A 81 3.25 7.28 18.43
N LYS A 82 4.15 8.25 18.45
CA LYS A 82 4.49 9.04 19.63
C LYS A 82 3.27 9.70 20.29
N HIS A 83 2.29 10.11 19.50
CA HIS A 83 1.08 10.81 19.96
C HIS A 83 -0.18 9.96 19.87
N ASN A 84 -0.24 9.03 18.91
CA ASN A 84 -1.38 8.15 18.67
C ASN A 84 -0.92 6.70 18.38
N ASN A 85 -0.71 5.92 19.43
CA ASN A 85 -0.27 4.52 19.32
C ASN A 85 -1.35 3.59 18.71
N GLU A 86 -2.61 4.01 18.64
CA GLU A 86 -3.69 3.24 18.03
C GLU A 86 -3.65 3.27 16.50
N GLY A 87 -2.95 4.25 15.92
CA GLY A 87 -2.89 4.47 14.48
C GLY A 87 -4.17 5.09 13.92
N ILE A 88 -4.19 5.26 12.61
CA ILE A 88 -5.29 5.92 11.88
C ILE A 88 -6.06 4.88 11.06
N PHE A 89 -7.37 4.83 11.26
CA PHE A 89 -8.30 3.98 10.49
C PHE A 89 -8.67 4.69 9.18
N ALA A 90 -8.11 4.21 8.09
CA ALA A 90 -8.35 4.75 6.75
C ALA A 90 -8.04 3.66 5.69
N ASP A 91 -8.31 3.94 4.43
CA ASP A 91 -7.89 3.12 3.29
C ASP A 91 -6.66 3.73 2.59
N ALA A 92 -6.43 5.03 2.79
CA ALA A 92 -5.21 5.72 2.41
C ALA A 92 -4.84 6.80 3.43
N LEU A 93 -3.52 7.01 3.63
CA LEU A 93 -2.98 8.11 4.42
C LEU A 93 -2.27 9.09 3.49
N TYR A 94 -2.57 10.38 3.64
CA TYR A 94 -1.95 11.49 2.89
C TYR A 94 -1.21 12.44 3.83
N THR A 95 -0.04 12.92 3.42
CA THR A 95 0.71 13.95 4.17
C THR A 95 1.54 14.83 3.24
N GLU A 96 1.73 16.09 3.64
CA GLU A 96 2.75 17.01 3.09
C GLU A 96 3.83 17.32 4.16
N THR A 97 3.79 16.63 5.30
CA THR A 97 4.70 16.86 6.41
C THR A 97 5.99 16.07 6.23
N VAL A 98 7.11 16.78 6.16
CA VAL A 98 8.46 16.19 6.09
C VAL A 98 8.80 15.53 7.43
N GLY A 99 9.41 14.32 7.40
CA GLY A 99 9.80 13.58 8.60
C GLY A 99 8.64 12.81 9.24
N VAL A 100 7.46 12.78 8.61
CA VAL A 100 6.35 11.91 9.01
C VAL A 100 6.32 10.68 8.11
N GLY A 101 6.63 9.53 8.66
CA GLY A 101 6.58 8.26 7.94
C GLY A 101 5.15 7.69 7.90
N LEU A 102 4.73 7.12 6.77
CA LEU A 102 3.49 6.36 6.64
C LEU A 102 3.82 4.87 6.65
N PHE A 103 3.19 4.08 7.53
CA PHE A 103 3.51 2.67 7.77
C PHE A 103 2.29 1.77 7.54
N LEU A 104 2.30 0.95 6.49
CA LEU A 104 1.19 0.08 6.11
C LEU A 104 1.59 -1.41 6.10
N PRO A 105 1.09 -2.24 7.03
CA PRO A 105 1.24 -3.70 6.96
C PRO A 105 0.32 -4.32 5.92
N VAL A 106 0.86 -5.20 5.06
CA VAL A 106 0.11 -5.90 4.02
C VAL A 106 0.54 -7.38 3.87
N ALA A 107 -0.37 -8.19 3.32
CA ALA A 107 -0.07 -9.49 2.70
C ALA A 107 -1.06 -9.67 1.55
N ASP A 108 -0.54 -9.88 0.35
CA ASP A 108 -1.24 -9.97 -0.94
C ASP A 108 -1.83 -8.64 -1.45
N CYS A 109 -2.36 -7.78 -0.58
CA CYS A 109 -2.87 -6.47 -1.00
C CYS A 109 -1.72 -5.56 -1.46
N ILE A 110 -2.02 -4.64 -2.35
CA ILE A 110 -1.05 -3.71 -2.92
C ILE A 110 -0.93 -2.50 -1.98
N ALA A 111 0.22 -2.34 -1.32
CA ALA A 111 0.57 -1.07 -0.71
C ALA A 111 1.09 -0.14 -1.81
N THR A 112 0.37 0.94 -2.06
CA THR A 112 0.66 1.83 -3.17
C THR A 112 1.17 3.17 -2.66
N VAL A 113 2.37 3.54 -3.08
CA VAL A 113 2.95 4.86 -2.82
C VAL A 113 2.66 5.78 -4.01
N ILE A 114 2.07 6.95 -3.73
CA ILE A 114 1.83 8.02 -4.71
C ILE A 114 2.56 9.26 -4.21
N TYR A 115 3.40 9.85 -5.04
CA TYR A 115 4.22 11.00 -4.68
C TYR A 115 4.18 12.10 -5.74
N ASP A 116 4.01 13.34 -5.28
CA ASP A 116 4.25 14.55 -6.04
C ASP A 116 5.50 15.25 -5.52
N SER A 117 6.61 15.15 -6.26
CA SER A 117 7.89 15.75 -5.87
C SER A 117 7.89 17.29 -5.93
N LYS A 118 7.01 17.88 -6.74
CA LYS A 118 6.92 19.35 -6.85
C LYS A 118 6.24 19.98 -5.63
N ARG A 119 5.23 19.29 -5.10
CA ARG A 119 4.51 19.72 -3.90
C ARG A 119 5.06 19.10 -2.62
N ARG A 120 5.88 18.06 -2.75
CA ARG A 120 6.32 17.21 -1.64
C ARG A 120 5.11 16.64 -0.89
N ALA A 121 4.20 16.06 -1.65
CA ALA A 121 2.98 15.44 -1.15
C ALA A 121 3.05 13.92 -1.34
N LEU A 122 2.74 13.17 -0.30
CA LEU A 122 2.86 11.72 -0.21
C LEU A 122 1.52 11.09 0.17
N MET A 123 1.19 9.97 -0.47
CA MET A 123 0.11 9.08 -0.03
C MET A 123 0.60 7.64 0.00
N LEU A 124 0.17 6.91 1.04
CA LEU A 124 0.30 5.46 1.13
C LEU A 124 -1.11 4.85 1.17
N ALA A 125 -1.52 4.18 0.09
CA ALA A 125 -2.85 3.63 -0.09
C ALA A 125 -2.84 2.10 -0.01
N HIS A 126 -3.86 1.52 0.64
CA HIS A 126 -4.13 0.09 0.71
C HIS A 126 -5.09 -0.31 -0.42
N LEU A 127 -4.56 -0.89 -1.49
CA LEU A 127 -5.36 -1.40 -2.59
C LEU A 127 -5.57 -2.92 -2.43
N GLY A 128 -6.52 -3.29 -1.61
CA GLY A 128 -7.09 -4.63 -1.54
C GLY A 128 -8.27 -4.75 -2.50
N ARG A 129 -8.96 -5.91 -2.51
CA ARG A 129 -10.11 -6.13 -3.38
C ARG A 129 -11.22 -5.08 -3.19
N HIS A 130 -11.59 -4.78 -1.94
CA HIS A 130 -12.69 -3.86 -1.64
C HIS A 130 -12.37 -2.43 -2.06
N SER A 131 -11.20 -1.91 -1.70
CA SER A 131 -10.77 -0.58 -2.09
C SER A 131 -10.49 -0.45 -3.60
N THR A 132 -10.09 -1.53 -4.26
CA THR A 132 -9.97 -1.58 -5.73
C THR A 132 -11.36 -1.49 -6.39
N VAL A 133 -12.35 -2.23 -5.89
CA VAL A 133 -13.75 -2.14 -6.34
C VAL A 133 -14.33 -0.74 -6.09
N ALA A 134 -14.04 -0.14 -4.94
CA ALA A 134 -14.41 1.25 -4.61
C ALA A 134 -13.64 2.30 -5.43
N GLN A 135 -12.72 1.88 -6.30
CA GLN A 135 -11.89 2.76 -7.14
C GLN A 135 -11.03 3.76 -6.34
N LEU A 136 -10.52 3.35 -5.18
CA LEU A 136 -9.69 4.20 -4.32
C LEU A 136 -8.52 4.85 -5.07
N MET A 137 -7.92 4.18 -6.09
CA MET A 137 -6.85 4.76 -6.90
C MET A 137 -7.29 6.05 -7.61
N SER A 138 -8.48 6.07 -8.20
CA SER A 138 -9.02 7.28 -8.86
C SER A 138 -9.27 8.40 -7.85
N GLN A 139 -9.82 8.06 -6.69
CA GLN A 139 -10.09 9.03 -5.62
C GLN A 139 -8.79 9.56 -5.01
N ALA A 140 -7.77 8.71 -4.85
CA ALA A 140 -6.44 9.11 -4.40
C ALA A 140 -5.81 10.17 -5.34
N ILE A 141 -5.85 9.94 -6.66
CA ILE A 141 -5.34 10.90 -7.64
C ILE A 141 -6.16 12.19 -7.62
N GLN A 142 -7.48 12.09 -7.54
CA GLN A 142 -8.37 13.25 -7.41
C GLN A 142 -8.04 14.08 -6.17
N HIS A 143 -7.77 13.43 -5.02
CA HIS A 143 -7.35 14.07 -3.79
C HIS A 143 -6.07 14.92 -3.96
N PHE A 144 -5.05 14.41 -4.69
CA PHE A 144 -3.87 15.19 -5.05
C PHE A 144 -4.22 16.40 -5.92
N VAL A 145 -5.08 16.19 -6.93
CA VAL A 145 -5.47 17.27 -7.87
C VAL A 145 -6.22 18.37 -7.15
N GLU A 146 -7.14 18.05 -6.24
CA GLU A 146 -7.88 19.03 -5.43
C GLU A 146 -6.96 19.85 -4.52
N ARG A 147 -5.79 19.32 -4.17
CA ARG A 147 -4.74 20.02 -3.40
C ARG A 147 -3.71 20.72 -4.28
N GLY A 148 -3.96 20.79 -5.60
CA GLY A 148 -3.16 21.56 -6.56
C GLY A 148 -2.01 20.82 -7.22
N SER A 149 -1.92 19.50 -7.06
CA SER A 149 -1.05 18.64 -7.87
C SER A 149 -1.58 18.53 -9.30
N GLN A 150 -0.73 18.15 -10.24
CA GLN A 150 -1.14 17.75 -11.57
C GLN A 150 -0.96 16.24 -11.71
N ALA A 151 -1.99 15.51 -12.16
CA ALA A 151 -1.92 14.05 -12.29
C ALA A 151 -0.70 13.58 -13.09
N LYS A 152 -0.29 14.34 -14.13
CA LYS A 152 0.89 14.03 -14.94
C LYS A 152 2.23 14.10 -14.19
N ASP A 153 2.27 14.77 -13.04
CA ASP A 153 3.48 14.94 -12.23
C ASP A 153 3.59 13.88 -11.13
N LEU A 154 2.53 13.10 -10.90
CA LEU A 154 2.52 12.03 -9.89
C LEU A 154 3.39 10.85 -10.33
N GLN A 155 4.12 10.31 -9.37
CA GLN A 155 4.88 9.06 -9.47
C GLN A 155 4.20 8.02 -8.58
N ILE A 156 3.98 6.81 -9.12
CA ILE A 156 3.27 5.73 -8.42
C ILE A 156 4.14 4.48 -8.40
N TRP A 157 4.25 3.87 -7.22
CA TRP A 157 4.81 2.54 -7.07
C TRP A 157 3.82 1.62 -6.36
N MET A 158 3.59 0.44 -6.95
CA MET A 158 2.79 -0.64 -6.38
C MET A 158 3.72 -1.72 -5.84
N SER A 159 3.58 -2.06 -4.57
CA SER A 159 4.42 -3.01 -3.84
C SER A 159 4.31 -4.45 -4.37
N PRO A 160 5.21 -5.36 -3.94
CA PRO A 160 4.97 -6.80 -4.00
C PRO A 160 3.55 -7.12 -3.51
N SER A 161 2.81 -7.89 -4.29
CA SER A 161 1.42 -8.24 -4.02
C SER A 161 1.03 -9.49 -4.80
N ILE A 162 -0.14 -10.06 -4.52
CA ILE A 162 -0.61 -11.20 -5.30
C ILE A 162 -0.96 -10.78 -6.72
N THR A 163 -0.50 -11.57 -7.71
CA THR A 163 -0.82 -11.32 -9.12
C THR A 163 -2.08 -12.07 -9.57
N GLN A 164 -2.60 -11.76 -10.76
CA GLN A 164 -3.74 -12.48 -11.35
C GLN A 164 -3.51 -13.99 -11.41
N LYS A 165 -2.27 -14.44 -11.58
CA LYS A 165 -1.93 -15.87 -11.66
C LYS A 165 -2.41 -16.65 -10.43
N ASN A 166 -2.27 -16.06 -9.24
CA ASN A 166 -2.51 -16.71 -7.95
C ASN A 166 -3.74 -16.16 -7.21
N TYR A 167 -4.28 -14.98 -7.60
CA TYR A 167 -5.40 -14.38 -6.91
C TYR A 167 -6.73 -14.96 -7.39
N ARG A 168 -6.99 -16.20 -6.94
CA ARG A 168 -8.19 -16.98 -7.24
C ARG A 168 -9.28 -16.75 -6.19
N MET A 169 -10.53 -16.71 -6.65
CA MET A 169 -11.71 -16.72 -5.79
C MET A 169 -12.85 -17.52 -6.43
N ASP A 170 -13.77 -17.96 -5.59
CA ASP A 170 -14.93 -18.75 -6.04
C ASP A 170 -16.06 -17.85 -6.58
N TYR A 171 -16.09 -16.61 -6.12
CA TYR A 171 -17.15 -15.66 -6.45
C TYR A 171 -16.64 -14.21 -6.49
N PHE A 172 -17.12 -13.42 -7.46
CA PHE A 172 -16.85 -12.00 -7.59
C PHE A 172 -18.06 -11.30 -8.22
N ASP A 173 -18.64 -10.34 -7.49
CA ASP A 173 -19.89 -9.64 -7.86
C ASP A 173 -19.80 -8.88 -9.20
N HIS A 174 -18.58 -8.44 -9.55
CA HIS A 174 -18.33 -7.57 -10.71
C HIS A 174 -17.85 -8.33 -11.96
N THR A 175 -18.04 -9.65 -12.05
CA THR A 175 -17.61 -10.45 -13.21
C THR A 175 -18.22 -9.99 -14.52
N ASN A 176 -19.42 -9.40 -14.49
CA ASN A 176 -20.14 -8.90 -15.65
C ASN A 176 -20.01 -7.37 -15.84
N ASP A 177 -19.25 -6.69 -14.97
CA ASP A 177 -18.98 -5.27 -15.11
C ASP A 177 -17.96 -5.04 -16.21
N THR A 178 -18.28 -4.14 -17.16
CA THR A 178 -17.41 -3.78 -18.28
C THR A 178 -16.06 -3.23 -17.83
N ASN A 179 -15.98 -2.59 -16.68
CA ASN A 179 -14.72 -2.09 -16.11
C ASN A 179 -13.77 -3.23 -15.74
N TRP A 180 -14.31 -4.40 -15.35
CA TRP A 180 -13.53 -5.57 -14.95
C TRP A 180 -13.26 -6.57 -16.09
N GLN A 181 -13.85 -6.38 -17.26
CA GLN A 181 -13.79 -7.34 -18.37
C GLN A 181 -12.37 -7.76 -18.76
N ASN A 182 -11.41 -6.83 -18.73
CA ASN A 182 -10.01 -7.10 -19.08
C ASN A 182 -9.16 -7.54 -17.86
N PHE A 183 -9.70 -7.49 -16.66
CA PHE A 183 -8.99 -7.71 -15.40
C PHE A 183 -9.55 -8.90 -14.60
N CYS A 184 -10.58 -9.55 -15.13
CA CYS A 184 -11.24 -10.69 -14.55
C CYS A 184 -11.19 -11.87 -15.53
N ARG A 185 -10.42 -12.92 -15.19
CA ARG A 185 -10.34 -14.15 -15.97
C ARG A 185 -11.15 -15.25 -15.28
N GLN A 186 -12.22 -15.70 -15.96
CA GLN A 186 -13.05 -16.81 -15.48
C GLN A 186 -12.56 -18.13 -16.09
N THR A 187 -12.48 -19.17 -15.28
CA THR A 187 -12.06 -20.51 -15.67
C THR A 187 -12.97 -21.55 -15.01
N ALA A 188 -12.79 -22.85 -15.32
CA ALA A 188 -13.57 -23.91 -14.70
C ALA A 188 -13.30 -24.08 -13.20
N ASP A 189 -12.14 -23.62 -12.70
CA ASP A 189 -11.70 -23.77 -11.32
C ASP A 189 -11.84 -22.48 -10.49
N GLY A 190 -12.29 -21.37 -11.10
CA GLY A 190 -12.53 -20.13 -10.37
C GLY A 190 -12.34 -18.86 -11.18
N ILE A 191 -12.35 -17.75 -10.46
CA ILE A 191 -12.22 -16.39 -10.97
C ILE A 191 -10.88 -15.83 -10.53
N TYR A 192 -10.10 -15.28 -11.47
CA TYR A 192 -8.78 -14.72 -11.22
C TYR A 192 -8.79 -13.22 -11.51
N LEU A 193 -8.42 -12.40 -10.52
CA LEU A 193 -8.47 -10.95 -10.62
C LEU A 193 -7.07 -10.35 -10.81
N ASP A 194 -6.95 -9.46 -11.79
CA ASP A 194 -5.79 -8.59 -11.98
C ASP A 194 -6.01 -7.23 -11.29
N MET A 195 -5.78 -7.19 -9.99
CA MET A 195 -5.91 -5.95 -9.23
C MET A 195 -4.83 -4.92 -9.59
N GLN A 196 -3.61 -5.38 -9.90
CA GLN A 196 -2.52 -4.48 -10.31
C GLN A 196 -2.86 -3.78 -11.63
N GLY A 197 -3.26 -4.55 -12.65
CA GLY A 197 -3.66 -4.01 -13.95
C GLY A 197 -4.88 -3.09 -13.86
N PHE A 198 -5.89 -3.46 -13.06
CA PHE A 198 -7.08 -2.63 -12.85
C PHE A 198 -6.71 -1.27 -12.23
N ASN A 199 -5.97 -1.25 -11.11
CA ASN A 199 -5.55 0.00 -10.47
C ASN A 199 -4.63 0.84 -11.35
N ARG A 200 -3.72 0.19 -12.12
CA ARG A 200 -2.91 0.90 -13.12
C ARG A 200 -3.79 1.56 -14.19
N SER A 201 -4.83 0.88 -14.66
CA SER A 201 -5.74 1.44 -15.66
C SER A 201 -6.49 2.66 -15.12
N LEU A 202 -6.94 2.63 -13.86
CA LEU A 202 -7.57 3.76 -13.18
C LEU A 202 -6.62 4.96 -13.07
N ALA A 203 -5.36 4.72 -12.72
CA ALA A 203 -4.35 5.78 -12.62
C ALA A 203 -4.10 6.46 -13.99
N VAL A 204 -3.96 5.66 -15.05
CA VAL A 204 -3.80 6.20 -16.42
C VAL A 204 -5.03 6.98 -16.87
N GLN A 205 -6.24 6.48 -16.60
CA GLN A 205 -7.50 7.18 -16.90
C GLN A 205 -7.62 8.50 -16.14
N ALA A 206 -7.09 8.58 -14.92
CA ALA A 206 -7.03 9.81 -14.13
C ALA A 206 -5.92 10.79 -14.57
N GLY A 207 -5.14 10.45 -15.61
CA GLY A 207 -4.16 11.33 -16.23
C GLY A 207 -2.71 11.14 -15.77
N VAL A 208 -2.41 10.09 -15.01
CA VAL A 208 -1.03 9.74 -14.66
C VAL A 208 -0.36 9.08 -15.88
N PRO A 209 0.81 9.54 -16.34
CA PRO A 209 1.53 8.88 -17.42
C PRO A 209 1.88 7.43 -17.09
N ALA A 210 1.72 6.54 -18.05
CA ALA A 210 1.99 5.11 -17.84
C ALA A 210 3.43 4.82 -17.38
N ASP A 211 4.39 5.64 -17.80
CA ASP A 211 5.82 5.54 -17.46
C ASP A 211 6.11 6.00 -16.02
N ASN A 212 5.19 6.74 -15.41
CA ASN A 212 5.28 7.16 -14.01
C ASN A 212 4.72 6.11 -13.04
N ILE A 213 4.22 4.97 -13.56
CA ILE A 213 3.60 3.91 -12.77
C ILE A 213 4.50 2.67 -12.82
N VAL A 214 5.15 2.37 -11.71
CA VAL A 214 6.01 1.19 -11.56
C VAL A 214 5.29 0.16 -10.69
N ILE A 215 5.23 -1.08 -11.15
CA ILE A 215 4.63 -2.20 -10.43
C ILE A 215 5.74 -3.18 -10.08
N SER A 216 5.82 -3.59 -8.81
CA SER A 216 6.72 -4.67 -8.41
C SER A 216 6.37 -5.96 -9.17
N PRO A 217 7.35 -6.64 -9.77
CA PRO A 217 7.11 -7.90 -10.49
C PRO A 217 6.91 -9.10 -9.54
N ILE A 218 7.03 -8.91 -8.23
CA ILE A 218 7.00 -9.97 -7.23
C ILE A 218 5.56 -10.37 -6.93
N ASP A 219 5.25 -11.67 -7.11
CA ASP A 219 4.02 -12.29 -6.64
C ASP A 219 4.23 -12.83 -5.23
N THR A 220 3.52 -12.28 -4.25
CA THR A 220 3.65 -12.68 -2.84
C THR A 220 3.24 -14.12 -2.56
N ALA A 221 2.43 -14.73 -3.42
CA ALA A 221 2.01 -16.12 -3.29
C ALA A 221 3.08 -17.11 -3.79
N ASP A 222 3.96 -16.68 -4.70
CA ASP A 222 5.04 -17.51 -5.25
C ASP A 222 6.40 -17.26 -4.55
N ASP A 223 6.61 -16.07 -3.99
CA ASP A 223 7.89 -15.70 -3.39
C ASP A 223 7.91 -16.03 -1.88
N PRO A 224 8.81 -16.95 -1.44
CA PRO A 224 8.88 -17.38 -0.04
C PRO A 224 9.30 -16.28 0.94
N ASN A 225 9.83 -15.16 0.45
CA ASN A 225 10.26 -14.04 1.27
C ASN A 225 9.10 -13.12 1.72
N TYR A 226 7.89 -13.32 1.18
CA TYR A 226 6.72 -12.52 1.51
C TYR A 226 5.63 -13.36 2.16
N PHE A 227 4.87 -12.75 3.08
CA PHE A 227 3.66 -13.36 3.61
C PHE A 227 2.55 -13.30 2.55
N SER A 228 1.87 -14.43 2.35
CA SER A 228 0.71 -14.52 1.48
C SER A 228 -0.47 -15.14 2.20
N HIS A 229 -1.52 -14.35 2.39
CA HIS A 229 -2.76 -14.81 2.98
C HIS A 229 -3.41 -15.90 2.10
N SER A 230 -3.35 -15.74 0.79
CA SER A 230 -3.91 -16.68 -0.19
C SER A 230 -3.15 -18.01 -0.21
N SER A 231 -1.87 -18.02 0.16
CA SER A 231 -1.04 -19.23 0.29
C SER A 231 -1.06 -19.84 1.70
N GLY A 232 -1.90 -19.31 2.63
CA GLY A 232 -2.09 -19.88 3.96
C GLY A 232 -1.41 -19.14 5.11
N ASP A 233 -0.66 -18.05 4.87
CA ASP A 233 -0.10 -17.19 5.93
C ASP A 233 -1.20 -16.29 6.54
N THR A 234 -2.06 -16.85 7.37
CA THR A 234 -3.23 -16.13 7.89
C THR A 234 -2.89 -15.02 8.87
N GLY A 235 -1.72 -15.06 9.52
CA GLY A 235 -1.30 -14.16 10.59
C GLY A 235 -0.30 -13.08 10.16
N GLY A 236 0.76 -13.45 9.42
CA GLY A 236 1.90 -12.58 9.14
C GLY A 236 1.63 -11.47 8.12
N ARG A 237 2.36 -10.36 8.25
CA ARG A 237 2.34 -9.22 7.30
C ARG A 237 3.74 -8.66 7.13
N VAL A 238 4.11 -8.32 5.89
CA VAL A 238 5.19 -7.36 5.61
C VAL A 238 4.65 -5.95 5.77
N ALA A 239 5.52 -4.93 5.73
CA ALA A 239 5.08 -3.53 5.68
C ALA A 239 5.76 -2.78 4.55
N VAL A 240 5.06 -1.79 4.02
CA VAL A 240 5.63 -0.69 3.24
C VAL A 240 5.68 0.55 4.13
N VAL A 241 6.82 1.24 4.08
CA VAL A 241 7.01 2.54 4.75
C VAL A 241 7.41 3.55 3.70
N ALA A 242 6.84 4.76 3.79
CA ALA A 242 7.21 5.88 2.94
C ALA A 242 7.29 7.16 3.77
N GLU A 243 8.33 7.99 3.53
CA GLU A 243 8.57 9.23 4.25
C GLU A 243 9.17 10.28 3.33
N ILE A 244 8.65 11.50 3.39
CA ILE A 244 9.27 12.66 2.76
C ILE A 244 10.46 13.08 3.64
N VAL A 245 11.69 12.89 3.13
CA VAL A 245 12.90 13.21 3.89
C VAL A 245 13.39 14.64 3.61
N TYR A 246 14.15 15.21 4.55
CA TYR A 246 14.81 16.49 4.33
C TYR A 246 15.79 16.35 3.16
N ALA A 247 15.75 17.32 2.23
CA ALA A 247 16.78 17.38 1.19
C ALA A 247 18.14 17.68 1.83
N ASN A 248 19.11 16.84 1.56
CA ASN A 248 20.51 17.07 1.98
C ASN A 248 21.14 18.20 1.16
#